data_e4ca925150377d1182d01e5f03cb234b
#
_entry.id   e4ca925150377d1182d01e5f03cb234b
#
_cell.length_a   1.000
_cell.length_b   1.000
_cell.length_c   1.000
_cell.angle_alpha   90.00
_cell.angle_beta   90.00
_cell.angle_gamma   90.00
#
_symmetry.space_group_name_H-M   'P 1'
#
loop_
_entity.id
_entity.type
_entity.pdbx_description
1 polymer ?
#
loop_
_entity_poly.entity_id
_entity_poly.type
_entity_poly.pdbx_seq_one_letter_code
_entity_poly.pdbx_strand_id
1 'polypeptide(L)'
;MPTLIKSATRVQAAGNMPKLIDEYVGRLNSKDEKISVAHMRSPAGWQEPGQTPEFEEYTIVLRGRLRVTHKGGAFDVSAGQAVVAHAGEWIRYSTPDEATEYIAVCVPAFSPGTVHRDE
;
A
#
# COMPACT_ATOMS: atom_id res chain seq x y z
N MET A 1 -6.02 -27.47 -6.35
CA MET A 1 -4.55 -27.30 -6.60
C MET A 1 -4.11 -25.90 -6.17
N PRO A 2 -3.15 -25.81 -5.29
CA PRO A 2 -2.58 -24.48 -4.99
C PRO A 2 -1.82 -23.92 -6.19
N THR A 3 -1.78 -22.60 -6.28
CA THR A 3 -1.11 -21.89 -7.37
C THR A 3 0.20 -21.27 -6.86
N LEU A 4 1.30 -21.56 -7.55
CA LEU A 4 2.60 -20.97 -7.26
C LEU A 4 2.73 -19.63 -8.00
N ILE A 5 3.02 -18.56 -7.27
CA ILE A 5 3.41 -17.29 -7.85
C ILE A 5 4.94 -17.23 -7.84
N LYS A 6 5.55 -17.42 -9.01
CA LYS A 6 7.01 -17.56 -9.13
C LYS A 6 7.76 -16.26 -8.90
N SER A 7 7.17 -15.13 -9.25
CA SER A 7 7.80 -13.82 -9.08
C SER A 7 6.74 -12.73 -9.06
N ALA A 8 7.11 -11.58 -8.51
CA ALA A 8 6.24 -10.41 -8.47
C ALA A 8 6.29 -9.64 -9.80
N THR A 9 5.27 -8.80 -10.00
CA THR A 9 5.24 -7.81 -11.08
C THR A 9 5.52 -6.45 -10.49
N ARG A 10 6.52 -5.73 -11.02
CA ARG A 10 6.83 -4.37 -10.59
C ARG A 10 5.74 -3.41 -11.06
N VAL A 11 5.17 -2.66 -10.12
CA VAL A 11 4.11 -1.68 -10.38
C VAL A 11 4.67 -0.29 -10.19
N GLN A 12 4.27 0.66 -11.05
CA GLN A 12 4.68 2.05 -10.90
C GLN A 12 4.00 2.66 -9.68
N ALA A 13 4.79 3.32 -8.83
CA ALA A 13 4.31 3.94 -7.61
C ALA A 13 3.97 5.42 -7.81
N ALA A 14 3.03 5.92 -7.01
CA ALA A 14 2.78 7.34 -6.86
C ALA A 14 3.66 7.89 -5.73
N GLY A 15 3.84 9.22 -5.71
CA GLY A 15 4.57 9.88 -4.64
C GLY A 15 5.70 10.77 -5.14
N ASN A 16 6.33 11.44 -4.19
CA ASN A 16 7.35 12.45 -4.45
C ASN A 16 8.76 11.87 -4.66
N MET A 17 8.94 10.59 -4.37
CA MET A 17 10.24 9.89 -4.47
C MET A 17 10.04 8.49 -5.00
N PRO A 18 11.10 7.87 -5.57
CA PRO A 18 10.98 6.49 -6.03
C PRO A 18 10.63 5.52 -4.90
N LYS A 19 9.66 4.68 -5.16
CA LYS A 19 9.18 3.64 -4.26
C LYS A 19 9.06 2.36 -5.07
N LEU A 20 9.39 1.22 -4.46
CA LEU A 20 9.29 -0.07 -5.11
C LEU A 20 8.02 -0.79 -4.68
N ILE A 21 7.18 -1.15 -5.64
CA ILE A 21 5.97 -1.94 -5.41
C ILE A 21 6.09 -3.23 -6.21
N ASP A 22 6.09 -4.35 -5.51
CA ASP A 22 6.14 -5.67 -6.10
C ASP A 22 4.82 -6.39 -5.82
N GLU A 23 3.96 -6.46 -6.83
CA GLU A 23 2.67 -7.14 -6.71
C GLU A 23 2.86 -8.63 -6.93
N TYR A 24 2.47 -9.42 -5.94
CA TYR A 24 2.49 -10.89 -6.05
C TYR A 24 1.14 -11.43 -6.45
N VAL A 25 0.07 -10.88 -5.92
CA VAL A 25 -1.31 -11.28 -6.23
C VAL A 25 -2.07 -10.02 -6.58
N GLY A 26 -2.85 -10.05 -7.65
CA GLY A 26 -3.65 -8.91 -8.06
C GLY A 26 -3.90 -8.86 -9.56
N ARG A 27 -4.39 -7.72 -10.01
CA ARG A 27 -4.85 -7.57 -11.40
C ARG A 27 -3.75 -7.70 -12.44
N LEU A 28 -2.51 -7.32 -12.08
CA LEU A 28 -1.39 -7.36 -13.04
C LEU A 28 -0.68 -8.71 -13.05
N ASN A 29 -0.33 -9.25 -11.89
CA ASN A 29 0.44 -10.49 -11.81
C ASN A 29 -0.44 -11.72 -12.04
N SER A 30 -1.32 -12.01 -11.11
CA SER A 30 -2.11 -13.25 -11.12
C SER A 30 -3.49 -13.09 -11.75
N LYS A 31 -3.86 -11.90 -12.17
CA LYS A 31 -5.17 -11.58 -12.76
C LYS A 31 -6.32 -11.74 -11.78
N ASP A 32 -6.06 -11.52 -10.50
CA ASP A 32 -7.08 -11.56 -9.46
C ASP A 32 -7.77 -10.21 -9.32
N GLU A 33 -9.09 -10.23 -9.17
CA GLU A 33 -9.90 -9.04 -8.94
C GLU A 33 -10.37 -8.94 -7.49
N LYS A 34 -10.32 -10.03 -6.73
CA LYS A 34 -10.84 -10.11 -5.37
C LYS A 34 -9.88 -9.56 -4.33
N ILE A 35 -8.59 -9.71 -4.58
CA ILE A 35 -7.56 -9.37 -3.61
C ILE A 35 -6.27 -9.01 -4.32
N SER A 36 -5.51 -8.06 -3.76
CA SER A 36 -4.13 -7.84 -4.17
C SER A 36 -3.21 -7.90 -2.95
N VAL A 37 -2.00 -8.40 -3.17
CA VAL A 37 -0.95 -8.49 -2.15
C VAL A 37 0.33 -7.97 -2.77
N ALA A 38 0.88 -6.92 -2.18
CA ALA A 38 2.09 -6.29 -2.70
C ALA A 38 3.11 -6.07 -1.58
N HIS A 39 4.37 -6.27 -1.93
CA HIS A 39 5.50 -5.96 -1.07
C HIS A 39 6.04 -4.60 -1.47
N MET A 40 6.13 -3.69 -0.50
CA MET A 40 6.47 -2.30 -0.75
C MET A 40 7.73 -1.89 0.00
N ARG A 41 8.59 -1.11 -0.67
CA ARG A 41 9.78 -0.50 -0.08
C ARG A 41 9.76 0.97 -0.41
N SER A 42 9.64 1.81 0.62
CA SER A 42 9.60 3.27 0.47
C SER A 42 10.84 3.88 1.11
N PRO A 43 11.53 4.82 0.42
CA PRO A 43 12.70 5.47 1.00
C PRO A 43 12.28 6.46 2.08
N ALA A 44 13.24 6.89 2.92
CA ALA A 44 13.00 7.98 3.86
C ALA A 44 12.60 9.24 3.10
N GLY A 45 11.59 9.94 3.59
CA GLY A 45 11.10 11.17 2.95
C GLY A 45 10.05 10.96 1.87
N TRP A 46 9.64 9.72 1.62
CA TRP A 46 8.57 9.44 0.65
C TRP A 46 7.20 9.85 1.20
N GLN A 47 6.38 10.41 0.31
CA GLN A 47 4.99 10.73 0.60
C GLN A 47 4.17 10.59 -0.68
N GLU A 48 3.01 9.97 -0.57
CA GLU A 48 2.07 9.89 -1.68
C GLU A 48 0.97 10.96 -1.56
N PRO A 49 0.22 11.25 -2.63
CA PRO A 49 -0.99 12.04 -2.53
C PRO A 49 -2.01 11.35 -1.63
N GLY A 50 -2.88 12.10 -0.98
CA GLY A 50 -4.01 11.52 -0.27
C GLY A 50 -4.90 10.73 -1.23
N GLN A 51 -5.64 9.77 -0.69
CA GLN A 51 -6.50 8.90 -1.48
C GLN A 51 -7.76 8.54 -0.70
N THR A 52 -8.84 8.21 -1.44
CA THR A 52 -10.10 7.75 -0.86
C THR A 52 -10.49 6.45 -1.57
N PRO A 53 -9.85 5.33 -1.23
CA PRO A 53 -10.03 4.09 -1.96
C PRO A 53 -11.41 3.47 -1.78
N GLU A 54 -11.86 2.74 -2.81
CA GLU A 54 -13.07 1.91 -2.73
C GLU A 54 -12.80 0.53 -2.12
N PHE A 55 -11.55 0.22 -1.82
CA PHE A 55 -11.16 -1.07 -1.25
C PHE A 55 -10.75 -0.91 0.22
N GLU A 56 -10.83 -2.02 0.97
CA GLU A 56 -10.22 -2.14 2.29
C GLU A 56 -8.73 -2.35 2.09
N GLU A 57 -7.89 -1.74 2.90
CA GLU A 57 -6.44 -1.95 2.81
C GLU A 57 -5.87 -2.35 4.18
N TYR A 58 -5.17 -3.49 4.19
CA TYR A 58 -4.53 -4.05 5.38
C TYR A 58 -3.04 -3.97 5.15
N THR A 59 -2.31 -3.26 6.01
CA THR A 59 -0.87 -3.08 5.84
C THR A 59 -0.15 -3.58 7.07
N ILE A 60 0.85 -4.45 6.85
CA ILE A 60 1.71 -4.98 7.92
C ILE A 60 3.10 -4.42 7.70
N VAL A 61 3.63 -3.68 8.67
CA VAL A 61 4.97 -3.11 8.58
C VAL A 61 6.00 -4.13 9.03
N LEU A 62 6.97 -4.41 8.16
CA LEU A 62 8.03 -5.39 8.40
C LEU A 62 9.29 -4.73 8.93
N ARG A 63 9.56 -3.48 8.49
CA ARG A 63 10.77 -2.74 8.87
C ARG A 63 10.47 -1.25 8.74
N GLY A 64 11.01 -0.45 9.67
CA GLY A 64 10.85 0.99 9.65
C GLY A 64 9.54 1.44 10.28
N ARG A 65 9.00 2.52 9.76
CA ARG A 65 7.83 3.17 10.34
C ARG A 65 7.01 3.87 9.27
N LEU A 66 5.76 3.46 9.13
CA LEU A 66 4.82 4.04 8.17
C LEU A 66 3.91 5.04 8.89
N ARG A 67 3.87 6.27 8.40
CA ARG A 67 2.94 7.27 8.94
C ARG A 67 1.64 7.23 8.15
N VAL A 68 0.52 7.15 8.89
CA VAL A 68 -0.82 7.16 8.32
C VAL A 68 -1.50 8.45 8.77
N THR A 69 -1.80 9.33 7.81
CA THR A 69 -2.55 10.56 8.04
C THR A 69 -4.00 10.32 7.63
N HIS A 70 -4.93 10.72 8.48
CA HIS A 70 -6.37 10.59 8.24
C HIS A 70 -7.07 11.85 8.74
N LYS A 71 -8.38 11.94 8.59
CA LYS A 71 -9.13 13.15 8.94
C LYS A 71 -9.02 13.54 10.42
N GLY A 72 -8.84 12.56 11.31
CA GLY A 72 -8.72 12.81 12.74
C GLY A 72 -7.31 13.09 13.24
N GLY A 73 -6.30 13.03 12.37
CA GLY A 73 -4.91 13.24 12.76
C GLY A 73 -3.95 12.29 12.05
N ALA A 74 -2.91 11.84 12.76
CA ALA A 74 -1.94 10.92 12.20
C ALA A 74 -1.40 10.00 13.29
N PHE A 75 -0.96 8.80 12.87
CA PHE A 75 -0.26 7.89 13.76
C PHE A 75 0.79 7.13 12.97
N ASP A 76 1.76 6.56 13.67
CA ASP A 76 2.82 5.76 13.06
C ASP A 76 2.56 4.28 13.33
N VAL A 77 2.83 3.47 12.30
CA VAL A 77 2.79 2.01 12.39
C VAL A 77 4.22 1.53 12.32
N SER A 78 4.70 0.93 13.40
CA SER A 78 6.07 0.44 13.51
C SER A 78 6.17 -1.02 13.07
N ALA A 79 7.41 -1.49 12.86
CA ALA A 79 7.65 -2.89 12.52
C ALA A 79 6.95 -3.82 13.52
N GLY A 80 6.25 -4.82 13.01
CA GLY A 80 5.47 -5.76 13.82
C GLY A 80 4.06 -5.31 14.11
N GLN A 81 3.66 -4.12 13.63
CA GLN A 81 2.31 -3.58 13.77
C GLN A 81 1.60 -3.56 12.43
N ALA A 82 0.29 -3.36 12.45
CA ALA A 82 -0.52 -3.30 11.26
C ALA A 82 -1.54 -2.16 11.35
N VAL A 83 -2.03 -1.73 10.19
CA VAL A 83 -3.12 -0.76 10.08
C VAL A 83 -4.17 -1.29 9.13
N VAL A 84 -5.44 -0.99 9.44
CA VAL A 84 -6.57 -1.26 8.54
C VAL A 84 -7.15 0.08 8.13
N ALA A 85 -7.16 0.36 6.83
CA ALA A 85 -7.83 1.52 6.27
C ALA A 85 -9.12 1.04 5.61
N HIS A 86 -10.25 1.59 6.04
CA HIS A 86 -11.56 1.15 5.57
C HIS A 86 -11.93 1.86 4.26
N ALA A 87 -12.64 1.14 3.39
CA ALA A 87 -13.12 1.69 2.13
C ALA A 87 -13.89 2.98 2.36
N GLY A 88 -13.65 3.98 1.51
CA GLY A 88 -14.32 5.27 1.59
C GLY A 88 -13.69 6.28 2.53
N GLU A 89 -12.67 5.90 3.31
CA GLU A 89 -11.95 6.82 4.18
C GLU A 89 -10.80 7.50 3.43
N TRP A 90 -10.62 8.78 3.66
CA TRP A 90 -9.45 9.50 3.15
C TRP A 90 -8.24 9.19 4.00
N ILE A 91 -7.14 8.79 3.37
CA ILE A 91 -5.88 8.50 4.02
C ILE A 91 -4.70 8.97 3.16
N ARG A 92 -3.54 9.16 3.82
CA ARG A 92 -2.28 9.42 3.14
C ARG A 92 -1.17 8.69 3.87
N TYR A 93 -0.37 7.94 3.11
CA TYR A 93 0.78 7.23 3.65
C TYR A 93 2.06 8.02 3.40
N SER A 94 2.99 7.95 4.33
CA SER A 94 4.31 8.55 4.18
C SER A 94 5.32 7.82 5.05
N THR A 95 6.60 7.96 4.69
CA THR A 95 7.72 7.40 5.45
C THR A 95 8.75 8.50 5.71
N PRO A 96 8.39 9.53 6.54
CA PRO A 96 9.22 10.72 6.67
C PRO A 96 10.55 10.48 7.36
N ASP A 97 10.64 9.50 8.25
CA ASP A 97 11.77 9.37 9.16
C ASP A 97 12.81 8.36 8.71
N GLU A 98 12.41 7.28 8.06
CA GLU A 98 13.32 6.19 7.70
C GLU A 98 12.76 5.35 6.56
N ALA A 99 13.63 4.63 5.88
CA ALA A 99 13.21 3.66 4.86
C ALA A 99 12.34 2.59 5.51
N THR A 100 11.24 2.24 4.85
CA THR A 100 10.20 1.39 5.42
C THR A 100 9.81 0.29 4.43
N GLU A 101 9.60 -0.89 4.97
CA GLU A 101 9.21 -2.07 4.20
C GLU A 101 7.93 -2.64 4.78
N TYR A 102 6.95 -2.93 3.91
CA TYR A 102 5.63 -3.38 4.36
C TYR A 102 4.92 -4.20 3.29
N ILE A 103 3.93 -4.97 3.74
CA ILE A 103 3.03 -5.71 2.87
C ILE A 103 1.67 -5.03 2.90
N ALA A 104 1.11 -4.72 1.74
CA ALA A 104 -0.22 -4.14 1.62
C ALA A 104 -1.16 -5.12 0.93
N VAL A 105 -2.31 -5.34 1.54
CA VAL A 105 -3.38 -6.21 1.04
C VAL A 105 -4.60 -5.36 0.78
N CYS A 106 -5.12 -5.38 -0.45
CA CYS A 106 -6.33 -4.65 -0.83
C CYS A 106 -7.45 -5.63 -1.17
N VAL A 107 -8.64 -5.37 -0.67
CA VAL A 107 -9.84 -6.18 -0.91
C VAL A 107 -11.00 -5.24 -1.25
N PRO A 108 -11.54 -5.27 -2.47
CA PRO A 108 -11.04 -5.98 -3.65
C PRO A 108 -9.65 -5.49 -4.09
N ALA A 109 -9.08 -6.18 -5.07
CA ALA A 109 -7.72 -5.89 -5.56
C ALA A 109 -7.55 -4.43 -5.95
N PHE A 110 -6.36 -3.89 -5.65
CA PHE A 110 -5.98 -2.54 -6.06
C PHE A 110 -6.18 -2.34 -7.56
N SER A 111 -6.70 -1.17 -7.93
CA SER A 111 -6.74 -0.71 -9.31
C SER A 111 -6.59 0.81 -9.35
N PRO A 112 -5.96 1.35 -10.41
CA PRO A 112 -5.86 2.82 -10.55
C PRO A 112 -7.21 3.51 -10.61
N GLY A 113 -8.25 2.83 -11.08
CA GLY A 113 -9.60 3.37 -11.20
C GLY A 113 -10.36 3.47 -9.89
N THR A 114 -9.93 2.75 -8.84
CA THR A 114 -10.65 2.68 -7.57
C THR A 114 -9.90 3.29 -6.39
N VAL A 115 -8.66 3.72 -6.58
CA VAL A 115 -7.87 4.31 -5.49
C VAL A 115 -8.22 5.77 -5.20
N HIS A 116 -8.71 6.50 -6.19
CA HIS A 116 -9.16 7.91 -6.08
C HIS A 116 -8.16 8.82 -5.37
N ARG A 117 -7.00 9.00 -6.00
CA ARG A 117 -5.97 9.89 -5.49
C ARG A 117 -6.36 11.36 -5.66
N ASP A 118 -5.98 12.16 -4.67
CA ASP A 118 -6.09 13.62 -4.77
C ASP A 118 -5.17 14.12 -5.90
N GLU A 119 -5.56 15.22 -6.48
CA GLU A 119 -4.78 15.88 -7.54
C GLU A 119 -3.61 16.71 -6.99
#